data_27b08e1ebe7f47261312ad84a90f8223
#
_entry.id   27b08e1ebe7f47261312ad84a90f8223
#
_cell.length_a   1.000
_cell.length_b   1.000
_cell.length_c   1.000
_cell.angle_alpha   90.00
_cell.angle_beta   90.00
_cell.angle_gamma   90.00
#
_symmetry.space_group_name_H-M   'P 1'
#
loop_
_entity.id
_entity.type
_entity.pdbx_description
1 polymer ?
#
loop_
_entity_poly.entity_id
_entity_poly.type
_entity_poly.pdbx_seq_one_letter_code
_entity_poly.pdbx_strand_id
1 'polypeptide(L)'
;ILRHSAAHVLAQAVQSINPEAKLGIGPPVTDGFYYDFDVAEPFTPDDLKAIDKAMGRIIRDGQRFTRRVVTDDEARAELANEPYKLELIGLKASSSSAQGAGAEVSGKDGESVEVGGAELTIYDNVNRDGETVWKDLCRGPHVPSTRMVGNGWALQRVAGAYWRGSEKNPQLQRIYGTAWPTKDELREYQARLEEAAKRDHRKLGKDLDLFSFPEEIGSGLSVWHPKGGIIRQQMEQHALQRHRDAGYTYVYTPHITKADLFIQSNHLLTYKEGMFPPIHMDEEHDADGNVTKQGVDYYLKPMNCPMHILIYKDRSRSYRELPMRLYENGTVYRYELSGALHGLTRVRGFTQDDSHLFV
;
A
#
# COMPACT_ATOMS: atom_id res chain seq x y z
N ILE A 1 20.10 1.12 0.43
CA ILE A 1 21.23 0.73 -0.46
C ILE A 1 21.42 -0.79 -0.47
N LEU A 2 21.60 -1.48 0.69
CA LEU A 2 21.79 -2.93 0.76
C LEU A 2 20.66 -3.71 0.06
N ARG A 3 19.40 -3.42 0.42
CA ARG A 3 18.20 -4.06 -0.15
C ARG A 3 18.07 -3.84 -1.64
N HIS A 4 18.39 -2.65 -2.12
CA HIS A 4 18.41 -2.34 -3.56
C HIS A 4 19.47 -3.18 -4.31
N SER A 5 20.66 -3.33 -3.73
CA SER A 5 21.70 -4.16 -4.31
C SER A 5 21.32 -5.66 -4.28
N ALA A 6 20.63 -6.10 -3.23
CA ALA A 6 20.09 -7.47 -3.17
C ALA A 6 19.01 -7.70 -4.24
N ALA A 7 18.18 -6.70 -4.58
CA ALA A 7 17.23 -6.78 -5.69
C ALA A 7 17.92 -6.97 -7.04
N HIS A 8 19.03 -6.26 -7.29
CA HIS A 8 19.83 -6.47 -8.50
C HIS A 8 20.50 -7.84 -8.55
N VAL A 9 21.03 -8.34 -7.41
CA VAL A 9 21.56 -9.69 -7.33
C VAL A 9 20.47 -10.73 -7.60
N LEU A 10 19.24 -10.51 -7.13
CA LEU A 10 18.09 -11.35 -7.46
C LEU A 10 17.80 -11.32 -8.97
N ALA A 11 17.76 -10.15 -9.60
CA ALA A 11 17.47 -10.01 -11.02
C ALA A 11 18.52 -10.74 -11.89
N GLN A 12 19.80 -10.55 -11.58
CA GLN A 12 20.88 -11.28 -12.22
C GLN A 12 20.77 -12.79 -12.00
N ALA A 13 20.41 -13.24 -10.80
CA ALA A 13 20.24 -14.66 -10.49
C ALA A 13 19.12 -15.28 -11.31
N VAL A 14 17.99 -14.59 -11.44
CA VAL A 14 16.85 -15.05 -12.25
C VAL A 14 17.27 -15.18 -13.71
N GLN A 15 17.88 -14.15 -14.32
CA GLN A 15 18.31 -14.21 -15.72
C GLN A 15 19.45 -15.21 -15.95
N SER A 16 20.26 -15.53 -14.94
CA SER A 16 21.28 -16.58 -15.07
C SER A 16 20.70 -18.00 -15.17
N ILE A 17 19.46 -18.20 -14.71
CA ILE A 17 18.72 -19.47 -14.76
C ILE A 17 17.74 -19.47 -15.92
N ASN A 18 17.03 -18.36 -16.11
CA ASN A 18 16.09 -18.16 -17.19
C ASN A 18 16.45 -16.89 -17.99
N PRO A 19 17.28 -17.00 -19.03
CA PRO A 19 17.72 -15.87 -19.84
C PRO A 19 16.58 -15.13 -20.57
N GLU A 20 15.43 -15.78 -20.76
CA GLU A 20 14.25 -15.19 -21.41
C GLU A 20 13.42 -14.32 -20.46
N ALA A 21 13.64 -14.39 -19.15
CA ALA A 21 12.95 -13.56 -18.17
C ALA A 21 13.23 -12.07 -18.44
N LYS A 22 12.17 -11.27 -18.63
CA LYS A 22 12.28 -9.83 -18.87
C LYS A 22 12.20 -9.08 -17.54
N LEU A 23 13.02 -8.04 -17.44
CA LEU A 23 13.16 -7.25 -16.23
C LEU A 23 12.10 -6.15 -16.15
N GLY A 24 11.30 -6.17 -15.09
CA GLY A 24 10.43 -5.06 -14.69
C GLY A 24 11.17 -4.03 -13.83
N ILE A 25 10.74 -3.89 -12.58
CA ILE A 25 11.36 -2.99 -11.57
C ILE A 25 11.69 -3.74 -10.29
N GLY A 26 12.70 -3.24 -9.56
CA GLY A 26 13.20 -3.86 -8.33
C GLY A 26 13.55 -2.87 -7.22
N PRO A 27 12.56 -2.15 -6.64
CA PRO A 27 12.85 -1.20 -5.59
C PRO A 27 13.13 -1.87 -4.25
N PRO A 28 13.89 -1.20 -3.37
CA PRO A 28 13.90 -1.51 -1.95
C PRO A 28 12.58 -1.05 -1.32
N VAL A 29 12.08 -1.81 -0.38
CA VAL A 29 10.91 -1.48 0.44
C VAL A 29 11.28 -1.52 1.93
N THR A 30 10.36 -1.10 2.81
CA THR A 30 10.55 -1.24 4.26
C THR A 30 10.78 -2.72 4.59
N ASP A 31 11.87 -3.02 5.25
CA ASP A 31 12.30 -4.37 5.66
C ASP A 31 12.54 -5.39 4.53
N GLY A 32 12.52 -4.96 3.26
CA GLY A 32 12.70 -5.90 2.15
C GLY A 32 13.07 -5.27 0.82
N PHE A 33 12.89 -6.04 -0.20
CA PHE A 33 12.98 -5.66 -1.60
C PHE A 33 12.08 -6.60 -2.42
N TYR A 34 11.80 -6.22 -3.65
CA TYR A 34 11.22 -7.13 -4.63
C TYR A 34 11.83 -6.88 -6.00
N TYR A 35 11.55 -7.79 -6.92
CA TYR A 35 11.82 -7.57 -8.34
C TYR A 35 10.73 -8.24 -9.18
N ASP A 36 10.28 -7.52 -10.22
CA ASP A 36 9.22 -7.97 -11.13
C ASP A 36 9.84 -8.55 -12.39
N PHE A 37 9.32 -9.71 -12.81
CA PHE A 37 9.76 -10.45 -13.97
C PHE A 37 8.58 -10.79 -14.87
N ASP A 38 8.75 -10.61 -16.17
CA ASP A 38 7.88 -11.23 -17.16
C ASP A 38 8.50 -12.57 -17.57
N VAL A 39 7.77 -13.64 -17.31
CA VAL A 39 8.18 -15.03 -17.55
C VAL A 39 7.03 -15.81 -18.14
N ALA A 40 7.33 -16.76 -19.03
CA ALA A 40 6.33 -17.59 -19.68
C ALA A 40 5.57 -18.49 -18.69
N GLU A 41 6.28 -19.03 -17.71
CA GLU A 41 5.72 -19.90 -16.68
C GLU A 41 5.95 -19.29 -15.28
N PRO A 42 4.96 -19.33 -14.37
CA PRO A 42 5.11 -18.83 -13.01
C PRO A 42 6.23 -19.55 -12.23
N PHE A 43 6.95 -18.79 -11.40
CA PHE A 43 7.97 -19.37 -10.55
C PHE A 43 7.41 -20.36 -9.54
N THR A 44 8.05 -21.51 -9.46
CA THR A 44 7.76 -22.57 -8.49
C THR A 44 8.62 -22.44 -7.21
N PRO A 45 8.30 -23.14 -6.13
CA PRO A 45 9.17 -23.21 -4.95
C PRO A 45 10.58 -23.78 -5.24
N ASP A 46 10.71 -24.63 -6.25
CA ASP A 46 12.02 -25.18 -6.62
C ASP A 46 12.85 -24.17 -7.42
N ASP A 47 12.20 -23.34 -8.22
CA ASP A 47 12.86 -22.21 -8.89
C ASP A 47 13.41 -21.23 -7.85
N LEU A 48 12.66 -20.92 -6.79
CA LEU A 48 13.14 -20.07 -5.70
C LEU A 48 14.40 -20.64 -5.03
N LYS A 49 14.48 -21.96 -4.83
CA LYS A 49 15.69 -22.61 -4.31
C LYS A 49 16.88 -22.50 -5.27
N ALA A 50 16.62 -22.61 -6.58
CA ALA A 50 17.66 -22.47 -7.60
C ALA A 50 18.15 -21.02 -7.66
N ILE A 51 17.24 -20.04 -7.60
CA ILE A 51 17.54 -18.61 -7.56
C ILE A 51 18.34 -18.26 -6.31
N ASP A 52 17.95 -18.77 -5.14
CA ASP A 52 18.68 -18.60 -3.87
C ASP A 52 20.15 -19.05 -3.99
N LYS A 53 20.36 -20.23 -4.57
CA LYS A 53 21.73 -20.73 -4.82
C LYS A 53 22.50 -19.86 -5.80
N ALA A 54 21.85 -19.35 -6.84
CA ALA A 54 22.47 -18.45 -7.82
C ALA A 54 22.84 -17.11 -7.19
N MET A 55 21.96 -16.51 -6.40
CA MET A 55 22.26 -15.30 -5.61
C MET A 55 23.49 -15.51 -4.72
N GLY A 56 23.54 -16.64 -4.01
CA GLY A 56 24.68 -16.99 -3.16
C GLY A 56 26.00 -17.12 -3.94
N ARG A 57 25.97 -17.58 -5.20
CA ARG A 57 27.16 -17.59 -6.08
C ARG A 57 27.59 -16.18 -6.46
N ILE A 58 26.67 -15.35 -6.97
CA ILE A 58 26.93 -13.98 -7.39
C ILE A 58 27.52 -13.14 -6.24
N ILE A 59 27.00 -13.33 -5.03
CA ILE A 59 27.52 -12.64 -3.83
C ILE A 59 28.96 -13.08 -3.52
N ARG A 60 29.27 -14.38 -3.59
CA ARG A 60 30.63 -14.89 -3.34
C ARG A 60 31.61 -14.46 -4.41
N ASP A 61 31.18 -14.31 -5.67
CA ASP A 61 32.01 -13.84 -6.77
C ASP A 61 32.54 -12.43 -6.54
N GLY A 62 31.78 -11.61 -5.80
CA GLY A 62 32.20 -10.28 -5.38
C GLY A 62 32.32 -9.30 -6.55
N GLN A 63 31.34 -9.35 -7.47
CA GLN A 63 31.26 -8.46 -8.63
C GLN A 63 31.13 -7.01 -8.16
N ARG A 64 31.71 -6.07 -8.91
CA ARG A 64 31.61 -4.62 -8.61
C ARG A 64 30.39 -4.04 -9.29
N PHE A 65 29.64 -3.19 -8.59
CA PHE A 65 28.61 -2.33 -9.17
C PHE A 65 29.27 -1.07 -9.73
N THR A 66 29.14 -0.86 -11.03
CA THR A 66 29.70 0.31 -11.73
C THR A 66 28.57 1.10 -12.39
N ARG A 67 28.46 2.37 -12.00
CA ARG A 67 27.43 3.28 -12.57
C ARG A 67 27.98 3.99 -13.79
N ARG A 68 27.22 3.97 -14.87
CA ARG A 68 27.47 4.77 -16.08
C ARG A 68 26.28 5.69 -16.38
N VAL A 69 26.58 6.90 -16.80
CA VAL A 69 25.59 7.79 -17.43
C VAL A 69 25.58 7.42 -18.92
N VAL A 70 24.38 7.29 -19.47
CA VAL A 70 24.18 6.90 -20.87
C VAL A 70 23.16 7.83 -21.52
N THR A 71 23.26 7.97 -22.84
CA THR A 71 22.25 8.62 -23.65
C THR A 71 21.00 7.75 -23.83
N ASP A 72 19.90 8.33 -24.27
CA ASP A 72 18.67 7.56 -24.57
C ASP A 72 18.90 6.51 -25.65
N ASP A 73 19.69 6.83 -26.69
CA ASP A 73 20.00 5.90 -27.77
C ASP A 73 20.89 4.74 -27.32
N GLU A 74 21.90 5.02 -26.51
CA GLU A 74 22.76 4.00 -25.89
C GLU A 74 21.95 3.08 -24.99
N ALA A 75 21.11 3.64 -24.11
CA ALA A 75 20.26 2.86 -23.23
C ALA A 75 19.29 1.95 -24.02
N ARG A 76 18.67 2.46 -25.07
CA ARG A 76 17.79 1.68 -25.95
C ARG A 76 18.52 0.56 -26.68
N ALA A 77 19.72 0.85 -27.16
CA ALA A 77 20.55 -0.17 -27.84
C ALA A 77 20.98 -1.28 -26.87
N GLU A 78 21.43 -0.92 -25.67
CA GLU A 78 21.92 -1.86 -24.68
C GLU A 78 20.82 -2.71 -24.02
N LEU A 79 19.58 -2.18 -23.93
CA LEU A 79 18.43 -2.82 -23.30
C LEU A 79 17.35 -3.22 -24.32
N ALA A 80 17.75 -3.42 -25.59
CA ALA A 80 16.82 -3.72 -26.70
C ALA A 80 15.93 -4.96 -26.42
N ASN A 81 16.40 -5.89 -25.60
CA ASN A 81 15.68 -7.12 -25.24
C ASN A 81 14.82 -6.97 -23.96
N GLU A 82 14.77 -5.77 -23.34
CA GLU A 82 14.06 -5.51 -22.08
C GLU A 82 12.88 -4.53 -22.31
N PRO A 83 11.71 -5.02 -22.75
CA PRO A 83 10.61 -4.16 -23.20
C PRO A 83 10.13 -3.20 -22.10
N TYR A 84 10.09 -3.63 -20.85
CA TYR A 84 9.67 -2.79 -19.73
C TYR A 84 10.69 -1.68 -19.43
N LYS A 85 11.98 -1.94 -19.61
CA LYS A 85 13.03 -0.90 -19.48
C LYS A 85 12.93 0.11 -20.62
N LEU A 86 12.63 -0.33 -21.85
CA LEU A 86 12.40 0.56 -22.99
C LEU A 86 11.19 1.47 -22.78
N GLU A 87 10.10 0.95 -22.17
CA GLU A 87 8.94 1.76 -21.77
C GLU A 87 9.33 2.85 -20.76
N LEU A 88 10.10 2.49 -19.72
CA LEU A 88 10.57 3.43 -18.71
C LEU A 88 11.44 4.55 -19.29
N ILE A 89 12.32 4.25 -20.27
CA ILE A 89 13.09 5.25 -21.00
C ILE A 89 12.13 6.21 -21.79
N GLY A 90 11.08 5.64 -22.43
CA GLY A 90 10.09 6.41 -23.19
C GLY A 90 9.28 7.39 -22.34
N LEU A 91 8.96 7.03 -21.11
CA LEU A 91 8.23 7.89 -20.16
C LEU A 91 9.03 9.13 -19.77
N LYS A 92 10.36 9.05 -19.69
CA LYS A 92 11.22 10.22 -19.47
C LYS A 92 11.11 11.22 -20.59
N ALA A 93 11.08 10.78 -21.84
CA ALA A 93 10.99 11.66 -23.01
C ALA A 93 9.67 12.46 -23.03
N SER A 94 8.56 11.88 -22.53
CA SER A 94 7.27 12.56 -22.45
C SER A 94 7.15 13.52 -21.26
N SER A 95 7.91 13.32 -20.18
CA SER A 95 7.90 14.18 -18.99
C SER A 95 8.86 15.37 -19.07
N SER A 96 9.80 15.36 -20.00
CA SER A 96 10.72 16.50 -20.23
C SER A 96 10.02 17.74 -20.81
N SER A 97 8.77 17.63 -21.27
CA SER A 97 7.92 18.74 -21.70
C SER A 97 7.06 19.36 -20.59
N ALA A 98 7.02 18.79 -19.40
CA ALA A 98 6.34 19.32 -18.22
C ALA A 98 7.35 19.40 -17.07
N GLN A 99 7.58 20.61 -16.59
CA GLN A 99 8.53 20.89 -15.51
C GLN A 99 8.34 19.95 -14.30
N GLY A 100 9.33 19.10 -14.04
CA GLY A 100 9.72 18.70 -12.68
C GLY A 100 8.99 17.54 -12.00
N ALA A 101 8.14 16.78 -12.68
CA ALA A 101 7.52 15.59 -12.06
C ALA A 101 8.12 14.31 -12.65
N GLY A 102 8.90 13.56 -11.86
CA GLY A 102 9.26 12.19 -12.19
C GLY A 102 8.00 11.33 -12.31
N ALA A 103 7.97 10.39 -13.25
CA ALA A 103 6.86 9.45 -13.33
C ALA A 103 6.90 8.52 -12.11
N GLU A 104 5.91 8.63 -11.24
CA GLU A 104 5.73 7.71 -10.13
C GLU A 104 5.05 6.44 -10.62
N VAL A 105 5.67 5.29 -10.38
CA VAL A 105 5.02 3.99 -10.54
C VAL A 105 4.51 3.57 -9.18
N SER A 106 3.22 3.78 -8.94
CA SER A 106 2.58 3.41 -7.68
C SER A 106 2.43 1.90 -7.58
N GLY A 107 3.07 1.29 -6.57
CA GLY A 107 2.74 -0.06 -6.13
C GLY A 107 1.50 -0.05 -5.21
N LYS A 108 0.81 -1.20 -5.08
CA LYS A 108 -0.36 -1.36 -4.18
C LYS A 108 -0.05 -1.03 -2.70
N ASP A 109 1.22 -0.97 -2.32
CA ASP A 109 1.68 -0.72 -0.95
C ASP A 109 2.00 0.77 -0.67
N GLY A 110 1.59 1.68 -1.56
CA GLY A 110 1.73 3.14 -1.36
C GLY A 110 3.16 3.67 -1.52
N GLU A 111 4.10 2.84 -1.95
CA GLU A 111 5.46 3.26 -2.25
C GLU A 111 5.57 3.69 -3.71
N SER A 112 5.86 4.96 -3.93
CA SER A 112 6.14 5.49 -5.26
C SER A 112 7.56 5.11 -5.67
N VAL A 113 7.70 4.39 -6.78
CA VAL A 113 8.99 4.19 -7.42
C VAL A 113 9.20 5.32 -8.40
N GLU A 114 10.04 6.28 -8.05
CA GLU A 114 10.43 7.34 -8.97
C GLU A 114 11.21 6.75 -10.16
N VAL A 115 10.59 6.73 -11.32
CA VAL A 115 11.23 6.39 -12.59
C VAL A 115 11.37 7.66 -13.39
N GLY A 116 12.61 8.03 -13.65
CA GLY A 116 12.92 9.22 -14.43
C GLY A 116 13.64 10.30 -13.62
N GLY A 117 14.82 10.63 -14.00
CA GLY A 117 15.65 11.74 -13.55
C GLY A 117 16.17 12.48 -14.78
N ALA A 118 16.90 13.59 -14.60
CA ALA A 118 17.51 14.33 -15.69
C ALA A 118 18.50 13.47 -16.52
N GLU A 119 19.08 12.41 -15.92
CA GLU A 119 20.06 11.53 -16.58
C GLU A 119 19.63 10.06 -16.49
N LEU A 120 19.83 9.31 -17.59
CA LEU A 120 19.72 7.86 -17.57
C LEU A 120 21.03 7.25 -17.08
N THR A 121 20.89 6.24 -16.24
CA THR A 121 22.05 5.52 -15.73
C THR A 121 21.85 4.00 -15.82
N ILE A 122 22.91 3.32 -16.22
CA ILE A 122 23.02 1.85 -16.19
C ILE A 122 23.99 1.47 -15.09
N TYR A 123 23.63 0.47 -14.32
CA TYR A 123 24.54 -0.20 -13.40
C TYR A 123 24.98 -1.52 -14.00
N ASP A 124 26.30 -1.66 -14.15
CA ASP A 124 26.95 -2.88 -14.58
C ASP A 124 27.45 -3.68 -13.38
N ASN A 125 27.21 -5.00 -13.39
CA ASN A 125 27.90 -5.93 -12.51
C ASN A 125 29.14 -6.42 -13.22
N VAL A 126 30.32 -6.04 -12.70
CA VAL A 126 31.62 -6.31 -13.33
C VAL A 126 32.34 -7.38 -12.53
N ASN A 127 32.79 -8.45 -13.21
CA ASN A 127 33.54 -9.53 -12.61
C ASN A 127 35.01 -9.12 -12.26
N ARG A 128 35.79 -10.06 -11.75
CA ARG A 128 37.19 -9.79 -11.35
C ARG A 128 38.10 -9.53 -12.53
N ASP A 129 37.73 -10.03 -13.70
CA ASP A 129 38.50 -9.89 -14.95
C ASP A 129 38.20 -8.55 -15.64
N GLY A 130 37.26 -7.76 -15.08
CA GLY A 130 36.86 -6.47 -15.61
C GLY A 130 35.77 -6.54 -16.68
N GLU A 131 35.12 -7.68 -16.85
CA GLU A 131 34.06 -7.88 -17.81
C GLU A 131 32.67 -7.56 -17.17
N THR A 132 31.81 -6.90 -17.93
CA THR A 132 30.40 -6.73 -17.54
C THR A 132 29.65 -8.05 -17.74
N VAL A 133 29.22 -8.66 -16.65
CA VAL A 133 28.52 -9.94 -16.64
C VAL A 133 27.00 -9.79 -16.56
N TRP A 134 26.51 -8.62 -16.16
CA TRP A 134 25.09 -8.28 -16.10
C TRP A 134 24.92 -6.76 -15.97
N LYS A 135 23.78 -6.23 -16.41
CA LYS A 135 23.46 -4.81 -16.33
C LYS A 135 21.98 -4.56 -16.17
N ASP A 136 21.63 -3.41 -15.60
CA ASP A 136 20.24 -2.94 -15.47
C ASP A 136 20.13 -1.42 -15.53
N LEU A 137 19.01 -0.94 -16.05
CA LEU A 137 18.61 0.49 -15.95
C LEU A 137 18.22 0.81 -14.51
N CYS A 138 19.03 1.62 -13.83
CA CYS A 138 18.82 1.91 -12.43
C CYS A 138 19.46 3.24 -12.03
N ARG A 139 18.82 3.95 -11.09
CA ARG A 139 19.34 5.20 -10.51
C ARG A 139 20.34 4.98 -9.37
N GLY A 140 20.32 3.79 -8.79
CA GLY A 140 21.12 3.50 -7.60
C GLY A 140 20.55 4.17 -6.33
N PRO A 141 21.41 4.36 -5.30
CA PRO A 141 22.76 3.84 -5.21
C PRO A 141 22.82 2.35 -4.85
N HIS A 142 23.95 1.74 -5.15
CA HIS A 142 24.29 0.37 -4.76
C HIS A 142 25.49 0.31 -3.84
N VAL A 143 25.66 -0.84 -3.17
CA VAL A 143 26.92 -1.15 -2.47
C VAL A 143 28.05 -1.33 -3.50
N PRO A 144 29.31 -1.07 -3.15
CA PRO A 144 30.45 -1.19 -4.09
C PRO A 144 30.61 -2.56 -4.72
N SER A 145 30.24 -3.64 -4.03
CA SER A 145 30.38 -5.01 -4.51
C SER A 145 29.24 -5.91 -4.04
N THR A 146 28.86 -6.88 -4.86
CA THR A 146 27.85 -7.90 -4.50
C THR A 146 28.20 -8.65 -3.22
N ARG A 147 29.48 -8.79 -2.88
CA ARG A 147 29.96 -9.39 -1.61
C ARG A 147 29.44 -8.65 -0.38
N MET A 148 29.20 -7.34 -0.49
CA MET A 148 28.71 -6.52 0.62
C MET A 148 27.20 -6.75 0.92
N VAL A 149 26.48 -7.47 0.05
CA VAL A 149 25.14 -7.97 0.37
C VAL A 149 25.20 -9.00 1.49
N GLY A 150 26.34 -9.69 1.64
CA GLY A 150 26.59 -10.60 2.76
C GLY A 150 25.75 -11.87 2.72
N ASN A 151 25.38 -12.35 3.91
CA ASN A 151 24.59 -13.57 4.10
C ASN A 151 23.30 -13.32 4.91
N GLY A 152 22.96 -12.06 5.16
CA GLY A 152 21.77 -11.64 5.89
C GLY A 152 20.55 -11.44 5.00
N TRP A 153 20.31 -12.25 4.00
CA TRP A 153 19.20 -12.14 3.06
C TRP A 153 18.42 -13.44 2.94
N ALA A 154 17.17 -13.33 2.52
CA ALA A 154 16.30 -14.48 2.22
C ALA A 154 15.26 -14.09 1.18
N LEU A 155 14.95 -15.01 0.26
CA LEU A 155 13.74 -14.93 -0.57
C LEU A 155 12.53 -15.34 0.27
N GLN A 156 11.40 -14.68 0.08
CA GLN A 156 10.22 -14.88 0.92
C GLN A 156 9.08 -15.56 0.18
N ARG A 157 8.61 -14.96 -0.92
CA ARG A 157 7.43 -15.43 -1.66
C ARG A 157 7.42 -14.92 -3.08
N VAL A 158 6.57 -15.52 -3.90
CA VAL A 158 6.19 -15.05 -5.24
C VAL A 158 4.74 -14.58 -5.19
N ALA A 159 4.42 -13.54 -5.96
CA ALA A 159 3.05 -13.09 -6.18
C ALA A 159 2.91 -12.51 -7.60
N GLY A 160 1.69 -12.53 -8.15
CA GLY A 160 1.37 -11.76 -9.35
C GLY A 160 1.31 -10.27 -9.04
N ALA A 161 1.84 -9.44 -9.93
CA ALA A 161 1.75 -7.99 -9.85
C ALA A 161 1.51 -7.39 -11.23
N TYR A 162 0.47 -6.57 -11.38
CA TYR A 162 0.24 -5.90 -12.65
C TYR A 162 1.30 -4.82 -12.89
N TRP A 163 1.84 -4.78 -14.10
CA TRP A 163 2.79 -3.76 -14.49
C TRP A 163 2.24 -2.36 -14.22
N ARG A 164 3.00 -1.54 -13.49
CA ARG A 164 2.61 -0.19 -13.07
C ARG A 164 1.27 -0.14 -12.30
N GLY A 165 0.90 -1.22 -11.60
CA GLY A 165 -0.29 -1.27 -10.76
C GLY A 165 -1.64 -1.26 -11.49
N SER A 166 -1.67 -1.32 -12.81
CA SER A 166 -2.89 -1.28 -13.62
C SER A 166 -3.30 -2.67 -14.09
N GLU A 167 -4.52 -3.08 -13.80
CA GLU A 167 -5.10 -4.36 -14.25
C GLU A 167 -5.22 -4.48 -15.79
N LYS A 168 -5.07 -3.36 -16.51
CA LYS A 168 -5.05 -3.32 -17.98
C LYS A 168 -3.70 -3.72 -18.56
N ASN A 169 -2.65 -3.73 -17.74
CA ASN A 169 -1.28 -4.05 -18.14
C ASN A 169 -0.98 -5.54 -17.88
N PRO A 170 0.09 -6.09 -18.49
CA PRO A 170 0.53 -7.45 -18.23
C PRO A 170 0.73 -7.74 -16.74
N GLN A 171 0.40 -8.96 -16.34
CA GLN A 171 0.67 -9.45 -14.98
C GLN A 171 2.06 -10.08 -14.94
N LEU A 172 2.94 -9.48 -14.17
CA LEU A 172 4.30 -9.95 -13.94
C LEU A 172 4.37 -10.85 -12.70
N GLN A 173 5.45 -11.62 -12.60
CA GLN A 173 5.79 -12.39 -11.42
C GLN A 173 6.72 -11.58 -10.52
N ARG A 174 6.28 -11.27 -9.30
CA ARG A 174 7.05 -10.52 -8.31
C ARG A 174 7.65 -11.45 -7.29
N ILE A 175 8.97 -11.46 -7.18
CA ILE A 175 9.70 -12.18 -6.13
C ILE A 175 10.02 -11.20 -5.01
N TYR A 176 9.55 -11.49 -3.80
CA TYR A 176 9.86 -10.74 -2.59
C TYR A 176 11.06 -11.34 -1.87
N GLY A 177 11.92 -10.46 -1.36
CA GLY A 177 13.03 -10.82 -0.50
C GLY A 177 13.25 -9.81 0.62
N THR A 178 14.12 -10.17 1.55
CA THR A 178 14.59 -9.30 2.63
C THR A 178 16.11 -9.33 2.70
N ALA A 179 16.74 -8.23 3.11
CA ALA A 179 18.18 -8.18 3.31
C ALA A 179 18.54 -7.30 4.50
N TRP A 180 19.43 -7.81 5.33
CA TRP A 180 19.92 -7.26 6.58
C TRP A 180 21.44 -7.27 6.61
N PRO A 181 22.10 -6.36 7.33
CA PRO A 181 23.55 -6.30 7.40
C PRO A 181 24.19 -7.61 7.86
N THR A 182 23.53 -8.32 8.78
CA THR A 182 24.04 -9.57 9.34
C THR A 182 23.00 -10.69 9.27
N LYS A 183 23.47 -11.93 9.37
CA LYS A 183 22.59 -13.10 9.47
C LYS A 183 21.78 -13.13 10.77
N ASP A 184 22.31 -12.55 11.83
CA ASP A 184 21.62 -12.52 13.11
C ASP A 184 20.45 -11.53 13.08
N GLU A 185 20.62 -10.36 12.46
CA GLU A 185 19.51 -9.42 12.22
C GLU A 185 18.42 -10.05 11.33
N LEU A 186 18.82 -10.82 10.30
CA LEU A 186 17.85 -11.59 9.50
C LEU A 186 17.06 -12.58 10.37
N ARG A 187 17.73 -13.32 11.26
CA ARG A 187 17.07 -14.27 12.17
C ARG A 187 16.11 -13.58 13.13
N GLU A 188 16.51 -12.44 13.69
CA GLU A 188 15.64 -11.63 14.56
C GLU A 188 14.40 -11.15 13.80
N TYR A 189 14.57 -10.70 12.56
CA TYR A 189 13.45 -10.31 11.71
C TYR A 189 12.51 -11.49 11.43
N GLN A 190 13.05 -12.65 11.07
CA GLN A 190 12.26 -13.85 10.82
C GLN A 190 11.50 -14.31 12.07
N ALA A 191 12.15 -14.29 13.24
CA ALA A 191 11.51 -14.61 14.51
C ALA A 191 10.37 -13.62 14.84
N ARG A 192 10.54 -12.31 14.54
CA ARG A 192 9.46 -11.32 14.69
C ARG A 192 8.27 -11.62 13.78
N LEU A 193 8.52 -12.03 12.52
CA LEU A 193 7.45 -12.41 11.60
C LEU A 193 6.70 -13.65 12.07
N GLU A 194 7.41 -14.65 12.55
CA GLU A 194 6.79 -15.86 13.12
C GLU A 194 5.93 -15.53 14.34
N GLU A 195 6.44 -14.68 15.22
CA GLU A 195 5.69 -14.22 16.40
C GLU A 195 4.48 -13.37 16.01
N ALA A 196 4.64 -12.50 15.02
CA ALA A 196 3.52 -11.72 14.49
C ALA A 196 2.43 -12.60 13.87
N ALA A 197 2.82 -13.67 13.16
CA ALA A 197 1.87 -14.63 12.58
C ALA A 197 1.06 -15.39 13.67
N LYS A 198 1.67 -15.69 14.83
CA LYS A 198 0.97 -16.27 15.97
C LYS A 198 -0.06 -15.33 16.58
N ARG A 199 0.18 -14.01 16.47
CA ARG A 199 -0.68 -12.95 17.01
C ARG A 199 -1.63 -12.35 15.96
N ASP A 200 -1.76 -12.97 14.79
CA ASP A 200 -2.71 -12.51 13.78
C ASP A 200 -4.12 -12.47 14.36
N HIS A 201 -4.74 -11.28 14.36
CA HIS A 201 -6.06 -11.05 14.96
C HIS A 201 -7.15 -11.93 14.33
N ARG A 202 -7.01 -12.31 13.05
CA ARG A 202 -7.97 -13.19 12.36
C ARG A 202 -7.93 -14.60 12.94
N LYS A 203 -6.72 -15.09 13.26
CA LYS A 203 -6.52 -16.37 13.93
C LYS A 203 -7.03 -16.30 15.37
N LEU A 204 -6.55 -15.32 16.13
CA LEU A 204 -6.96 -15.13 17.53
C LEU A 204 -8.47 -14.87 17.65
N GLY A 205 -9.06 -14.10 16.74
CA GLY A 205 -10.49 -13.83 16.68
C GLY A 205 -11.33 -15.09 16.56
N LYS A 206 -10.88 -16.03 15.71
CA LYS A 206 -11.52 -17.33 15.54
C LYS A 206 -11.26 -18.25 16.73
N ASP A 207 -9.99 -18.40 17.16
CA ASP A 207 -9.59 -19.34 18.21
C ASP A 207 -10.22 -18.99 19.57
N LEU A 208 -10.39 -17.69 19.85
CA LEU A 208 -10.94 -17.16 21.09
C LEU A 208 -12.42 -16.79 21.02
N ASP A 209 -13.05 -16.95 19.88
CA ASP A 209 -14.46 -16.59 19.62
C ASP A 209 -14.76 -15.11 19.91
N LEU A 210 -13.98 -14.21 19.27
CA LEU A 210 -14.09 -12.76 19.53
C LEU A 210 -14.99 -12.04 18.53
N PHE A 211 -14.92 -12.39 17.25
CA PHE A 211 -15.71 -11.77 16.18
C PHE A 211 -15.79 -12.67 14.96
N SER A 212 -16.73 -12.37 14.07
CA SER A 212 -16.89 -13.02 12.78
C SER A 212 -17.27 -12.01 11.68
N PHE A 213 -17.22 -12.45 10.43
CA PHE A 213 -17.70 -11.74 9.25
C PHE A 213 -18.72 -12.62 8.51
N PRO A 214 -19.99 -12.66 8.97
CA PRO A 214 -21.03 -13.43 8.30
C PRO A 214 -21.29 -12.90 6.88
N GLU A 215 -21.45 -13.80 5.91
CA GLU A 215 -21.75 -13.42 4.53
C GLU A 215 -23.11 -12.72 4.40
N GLU A 216 -24.05 -13.08 5.27
CA GLU A 216 -25.42 -12.56 5.30
C GLU A 216 -25.49 -11.05 5.55
N ILE A 217 -24.54 -10.47 6.26
CA ILE A 217 -24.50 -9.02 6.51
C ILE A 217 -23.61 -8.26 5.53
N GLY A 218 -22.85 -8.99 4.70
CA GLY A 218 -21.96 -8.42 3.69
C GLY A 218 -20.50 -8.30 4.11
N SER A 219 -19.64 -8.23 3.10
CA SER A 219 -18.19 -8.22 3.28
C SER A 219 -17.69 -6.96 4.00
N GLY A 220 -16.75 -7.13 4.93
CA GLY A 220 -16.11 -6.03 5.64
C GLY A 220 -16.97 -5.42 6.75
N LEU A 221 -17.99 -6.12 7.20
CA LEU A 221 -18.81 -5.76 8.36
C LEU A 221 -18.63 -6.83 9.44
N SER A 222 -18.05 -6.44 10.58
CA SER A 222 -17.74 -7.37 11.68
C SER A 222 -18.88 -7.48 12.68
N VAL A 223 -19.16 -8.72 13.11
CA VAL A 223 -20.02 -9.00 14.27
C VAL A 223 -19.12 -9.36 15.45
N TRP A 224 -19.28 -8.65 16.55
CA TRP A 224 -18.55 -8.88 17.78
C TRP A 224 -19.30 -9.88 18.66
N HIS A 225 -18.64 -10.98 19.02
CA HIS A 225 -19.16 -11.98 19.92
C HIS A 225 -19.04 -11.53 21.39
N PRO A 226 -19.66 -12.20 22.37
CA PRO A 226 -19.67 -11.71 23.75
C PRO A 226 -18.29 -11.40 24.32
N LYS A 227 -17.30 -12.25 24.12
CA LYS A 227 -15.92 -12.01 24.58
C LYS A 227 -15.27 -10.83 23.89
N GLY A 228 -15.43 -10.72 22.56
CA GLY A 228 -14.93 -9.61 21.78
C GLY A 228 -15.63 -8.29 22.12
N GLY A 229 -16.95 -8.34 22.37
CA GLY A 229 -17.73 -7.22 22.83
C GLY A 229 -17.23 -6.64 24.16
N ILE A 230 -16.85 -7.49 25.12
CA ILE A 230 -16.24 -7.06 26.38
C ILE A 230 -14.90 -6.35 26.11
N ILE A 231 -14.02 -6.92 25.28
CA ILE A 231 -12.74 -6.29 24.96
C ILE A 231 -12.96 -4.94 24.32
N ARG A 232 -13.84 -4.86 23.32
CA ARG A 232 -14.19 -3.60 22.64
C ARG A 232 -14.72 -2.57 23.62
N GLN A 233 -15.66 -2.94 24.50
CA GLN A 233 -16.21 -2.04 25.52
C GLN A 233 -15.13 -1.51 26.46
N GLN A 234 -14.20 -2.33 26.90
CA GLN A 234 -13.09 -1.91 27.76
C GLN A 234 -12.17 -0.90 27.04
N MET A 235 -11.87 -1.14 25.77
CA MET A 235 -11.10 -0.19 24.97
C MET A 235 -11.81 1.15 24.78
N GLU A 236 -13.10 1.13 24.47
CA GLU A 236 -13.92 2.34 24.32
C GLU A 236 -14.03 3.13 25.63
N GLN A 237 -14.19 2.44 26.77
CA GLN A 237 -14.21 3.08 28.09
C GLN A 237 -12.85 3.68 28.45
N HIS A 238 -11.76 2.98 28.15
CA HIS A 238 -10.40 3.50 28.37
C HIS A 238 -10.17 4.78 27.55
N ALA A 239 -10.47 4.76 26.24
CA ALA A 239 -10.35 5.93 25.37
C ALA A 239 -11.21 7.10 25.88
N LEU A 240 -12.48 6.84 26.24
CA LEU A 240 -13.38 7.84 26.80
C LEU A 240 -12.79 8.50 28.06
N GLN A 241 -12.27 7.70 29.00
CA GLN A 241 -11.70 8.25 30.23
C GLN A 241 -10.48 9.12 29.93
N ARG A 242 -9.58 8.67 29.07
CA ARG A 242 -8.40 9.44 28.68
C ARG A 242 -8.75 10.77 28.01
N HIS A 243 -9.75 10.78 27.14
CA HIS A 243 -10.23 12.02 26.51
C HIS A 243 -10.84 12.97 27.53
N ARG A 244 -11.66 12.47 28.46
CA ARG A 244 -12.23 13.28 29.56
C ARG A 244 -11.13 13.91 30.42
N ASP A 245 -10.14 13.15 30.79
CA ASP A 245 -9.00 13.64 31.60
C ASP A 245 -8.18 14.70 30.85
N ALA A 246 -8.16 14.66 29.51
CA ALA A 246 -7.56 15.66 28.63
C ALA A 246 -8.48 16.86 28.30
N GLY A 247 -9.67 16.93 28.91
CA GLY A 247 -10.61 18.04 28.75
C GLY A 247 -11.44 18.00 27.46
N TYR A 248 -11.66 16.82 26.88
CA TYR A 248 -12.58 16.65 25.76
C TYR A 248 -14.00 16.45 26.22
N THR A 249 -14.96 17.02 25.49
CA THR A 249 -16.39 16.83 25.68
C THR A 249 -16.88 15.74 24.75
N TYR A 250 -17.57 14.72 25.31
CA TYR A 250 -18.13 13.62 24.55
C TYR A 250 -19.41 14.03 23.82
N VAL A 251 -19.51 13.66 22.55
CA VAL A 251 -20.65 13.92 21.69
C VAL A 251 -21.11 12.67 20.97
N TYR A 252 -22.33 12.69 20.43
CA TYR A 252 -22.89 11.66 19.57
C TYR A 252 -23.39 12.27 18.29
N THR A 253 -23.09 11.64 17.16
CA THR A 253 -23.56 12.11 15.85
C THR A 253 -24.28 11.01 15.08
N PRO A 254 -25.29 11.36 14.25
CA PRO A 254 -26.05 10.38 13.48
C PRO A 254 -25.19 9.68 12.44
N HIS A 255 -25.58 8.45 12.06
CA HIS A 255 -24.87 7.63 11.07
C HIS A 255 -25.21 8.02 9.63
N ILE A 256 -26.39 8.62 9.41
CA ILE A 256 -26.86 9.04 8.09
C ILE A 256 -27.15 10.54 8.11
N THR A 257 -26.98 11.19 6.95
CA THR A 257 -27.28 12.60 6.77
C THR A 257 -27.63 12.91 5.32
N LYS A 258 -28.31 14.06 5.11
CA LYS A 258 -28.63 14.54 3.75
C LYS A 258 -27.39 14.84 2.94
N ALA A 259 -27.49 14.65 1.62
CA ALA A 259 -26.44 14.91 0.65
C ALA A 259 -25.84 16.32 0.77
N ASP A 260 -26.65 17.33 1.10
CA ASP A 260 -26.24 18.73 1.18
C ASP A 260 -25.06 18.96 2.11
N LEU A 261 -25.00 18.26 3.25
CA LEU A 261 -23.87 18.36 4.17
C LEU A 261 -22.57 17.86 3.53
N PHE A 262 -22.65 16.78 2.76
CA PHE A 262 -21.48 16.20 2.08
C PHE A 262 -21.11 16.95 0.80
N ILE A 263 -22.04 17.66 0.18
CA ILE A 263 -21.77 18.65 -0.88
C ILE A 263 -21.00 19.84 -0.28
N GLN A 264 -21.53 20.43 0.80
CA GLN A 264 -20.91 21.58 1.47
C GLN A 264 -19.49 21.30 2.00
N SER A 265 -19.26 20.08 2.47
CA SER A 265 -17.96 19.64 3.00
C SER A 265 -17.04 19.02 1.94
N ASN A 266 -17.39 19.10 0.66
CA ASN A 266 -16.68 18.56 -0.50
C ASN A 266 -16.48 17.02 -0.54
N HIS A 267 -17.10 16.26 0.36
CA HIS A 267 -16.96 14.80 0.37
C HIS A 267 -17.48 14.15 -0.89
N LEU A 268 -18.62 14.61 -1.42
CA LEU A 268 -19.20 14.09 -2.68
C LEU A 268 -18.37 14.47 -3.91
N LEU A 269 -17.53 15.49 -3.83
CA LEU A 269 -16.62 15.88 -4.92
C LEU A 269 -15.31 15.07 -4.88
N THR A 270 -14.71 14.91 -3.70
CA THR A 270 -13.34 14.38 -3.55
C THR A 270 -13.28 12.94 -3.06
N TYR A 271 -14.35 12.43 -2.44
CA TYR A 271 -14.37 11.13 -1.77
C TYR A 271 -15.55 10.23 -2.18
N LYS A 272 -16.27 10.59 -3.25
CA LYS A 272 -17.50 9.89 -3.69
C LYS A 272 -17.32 8.38 -3.87
N GLU A 273 -16.20 7.95 -4.43
CA GLU A 273 -15.92 6.52 -4.68
C GLU A 273 -15.76 5.71 -3.38
N GLY A 274 -15.36 6.36 -2.30
CA GLY A 274 -15.24 5.76 -0.96
C GLY A 274 -16.52 5.82 -0.13
N MET A 275 -17.62 6.34 -0.67
CA MET A 275 -18.91 6.44 0.03
C MET A 275 -19.87 5.34 -0.46
N PHE A 276 -20.66 4.80 0.46
CA PHE A 276 -21.78 3.94 0.07
C PHE A 276 -22.77 4.71 -0.83
N PRO A 277 -23.45 4.03 -1.78
CA PRO A 277 -24.51 4.65 -2.57
C PRO A 277 -25.56 5.33 -1.68
N PRO A 278 -26.22 6.40 -2.17
CA PRO A 278 -27.24 7.08 -1.39
C PRO A 278 -28.46 6.20 -1.14
N ILE A 279 -29.12 6.49 -0.02
CA ILE A 279 -30.46 6.03 0.30
C ILE A 279 -31.42 7.12 -0.17
N HIS A 280 -32.22 6.83 -1.20
CA HIS A 280 -33.19 7.77 -1.74
C HIS A 280 -34.50 7.69 -0.93
N MET A 281 -34.97 8.81 -0.42
CA MET A 281 -36.10 8.86 0.48
C MET A 281 -37.08 9.99 0.11
N ASP A 282 -38.33 9.86 0.58
CA ASP A 282 -39.35 10.92 0.52
C ASP A 282 -39.78 11.32 -0.91
N GLU A 283 -39.55 10.49 -1.93
CA GLU A 283 -40.10 10.68 -3.26
C GLU A 283 -41.58 10.28 -3.28
N GLU A 284 -42.42 11.15 -3.85
CA GLU A 284 -43.86 10.91 -3.97
C GLU A 284 -44.24 10.86 -5.46
N HIS A 285 -45.14 9.95 -5.79
CA HIS A 285 -45.67 9.76 -7.15
C HIS A 285 -47.20 9.93 -7.18
N ASP A 286 -47.73 10.38 -8.30
CA ASP A 286 -49.16 10.38 -8.55
C ASP A 286 -49.66 8.98 -8.99
N ALA A 287 -50.98 8.86 -9.25
CA ALA A 287 -51.59 7.61 -9.68
C ALA A 287 -51.06 7.12 -11.04
N ASP A 288 -50.50 8.00 -11.83
CA ASP A 288 -49.98 7.72 -13.19
C ASP A 288 -48.46 7.41 -13.14
N GLY A 289 -47.83 7.45 -11.94
CA GLY A 289 -46.40 7.16 -11.71
C GLY A 289 -45.47 8.35 -11.95
N ASN A 290 -46.00 9.57 -12.13
CA ASN A 290 -45.15 10.76 -12.26
C ASN A 290 -44.68 11.24 -10.88
N VAL A 291 -43.45 11.70 -10.80
CA VAL A 291 -42.87 12.28 -9.56
C VAL A 291 -43.59 13.58 -9.23
N THR A 292 -44.33 13.60 -8.13
CA THR A 292 -44.99 14.81 -7.61
C THR A 292 -44.16 15.55 -6.60
N LYS A 293 -43.22 14.83 -5.94
CA LYS A 293 -42.24 15.41 -5.03
C LYS A 293 -40.91 14.71 -5.21
N GLN A 294 -39.88 15.50 -5.45
CA GLN A 294 -38.50 15.01 -5.56
C GLN A 294 -38.03 14.40 -4.25
N GLY A 295 -37.42 13.22 -4.33
CA GLY A 295 -36.79 12.57 -3.20
C GLY A 295 -35.51 13.28 -2.74
N VAL A 296 -35.04 12.88 -1.59
CA VAL A 296 -33.83 13.39 -0.96
C VAL A 296 -32.85 12.25 -0.74
N ASP A 297 -31.61 12.46 -1.14
CA ASP A 297 -30.54 11.52 -0.92
C ASP A 297 -29.94 11.63 0.47
N TYR A 298 -29.86 10.51 1.17
CA TYR A 298 -29.14 10.35 2.42
C TYR A 298 -27.95 9.43 2.23
N TYR A 299 -26.85 9.73 2.90
CA TYR A 299 -25.62 8.96 2.84
C TYR A 299 -25.21 8.45 4.23
N LEU A 300 -24.62 7.27 4.29
CA LEU A 300 -23.84 6.82 5.44
C LEU A 300 -22.60 7.68 5.60
N LYS A 301 -22.29 8.14 6.81
CA LYS A 301 -21.11 9.00 7.04
C LYS A 301 -19.80 8.24 6.86
N PRO A 302 -18.90 8.71 5.99
CA PRO A 302 -17.54 8.16 5.87
C PRO A 302 -16.57 8.74 6.90
N MET A 303 -16.93 9.87 7.52
CA MET A 303 -16.17 10.62 8.52
C MET A 303 -17.13 11.35 9.48
N ASN A 304 -16.66 11.63 10.69
CA ASN A 304 -17.44 12.35 11.72
C ASN A 304 -17.28 13.89 11.62
N CYS A 305 -16.24 14.36 10.93
CA CYS A 305 -15.87 15.78 10.86
C CYS A 305 -17.02 16.73 10.55
N PRO A 306 -17.87 16.50 9.50
CA PRO A 306 -18.95 17.44 9.18
C PRO A 306 -19.94 17.63 10.31
N MET A 307 -20.24 16.57 11.07
CA MET A 307 -21.18 16.62 12.20
C MET A 307 -20.60 17.37 13.40
N HIS A 308 -19.31 17.18 13.70
CA HIS A 308 -18.64 17.96 14.76
C HIS A 308 -18.60 19.45 14.41
N ILE A 309 -18.42 19.80 13.12
CA ILE A 309 -18.49 21.18 12.65
C ILE A 309 -19.92 21.74 12.83
N LEU A 310 -20.97 20.94 12.63
CA LEU A 310 -22.35 21.39 12.90
C LEU A 310 -22.57 21.70 14.39
N ILE A 311 -22.02 20.89 15.31
CA ILE A 311 -22.05 21.18 16.76
C ILE A 311 -21.35 22.51 17.06
N TYR A 312 -20.21 22.77 16.41
CA TYR A 312 -19.51 24.04 16.56
C TYR A 312 -20.37 25.22 16.05
N LYS A 313 -21.04 25.05 14.90
CA LYS A 313 -21.87 26.09 14.23
C LYS A 313 -23.26 26.29 14.81
N ASP A 314 -23.72 25.44 15.74
CA ASP A 314 -25.08 25.45 16.27
C ASP A 314 -25.48 26.82 16.90
N ARG A 315 -24.52 27.56 17.42
CA ARG A 315 -24.69 28.87 17.98
C ARG A 315 -23.49 29.79 17.74
N SER A 316 -23.71 31.11 17.89
CA SER A 316 -22.61 32.07 17.92
C SER A 316 -21.72 31.81 19.13
N ARG A 317 -20.39 31.79 18.89
CA ARG A 317 -19.39 31.50 19.92
C ARG A 317 -18.41 32.66 20.08
N SER A 318 -17.94 32.87 21.31
CA SER A 318 -16.81 33.76 21.55
C SER A 318 -15.48 33.00 21.33
N TYR A 319 -14.47 33.69 20.81
CA TYR A 319 -13.11 33.15 20.73
C TYR A 319 -12.56 32.71 22.12
N ARG A 320 -13.12 33.22 23.21
CA ARG A 320 -12.76 32.84 24.58
C ARG A 320 -13.25 31.44 24.97
N GLU A 321 -14.17 30.86 24.19
CA GLU A 321 -14.63 29.48 24.38
C GLU A 321 -13.63 28.46 23.73
N LEU A 322 -12.63 28.94 23.00
CA LEU A 322 -11.61 28.13 22.37
C LEU A 322 -10.40 27.89 23.32
N PRO A 323 -9.73 26.76 23.24
CA PRO A 323 -10.00 25.65 22.32
C PRO A 323 -11.21 24.81 22.74
N MET A 324 -12.11 24.50 21.79
CA MET A 324 -13.17 23.53 22.02
C MET A 324 -12.66 22.15 21.55
N ARG A 325 -12.81 21.13 22.40
CA ARG A 325 -12.37 19.77 22.17
C ARG A 325 -13.56 18.84 22.19
N LEU A 326 -13.94 18.30 21.03
CA LEU A 326 -15.02 17.32 20.89
C LEU A 326 -14.45 15.94 20.65
N TYR A 327 -15.12 14.92 21.19
CA TYR A 327 -14.72 13.52 21.05
C TYR A 327 -15.95 12.62 20.95
N GLU A 328 -15.93 11.62 20.09
CA GLU A 328 -16.88 10.51 20.09
C GLU A 328 -16.23 9.18 19.74
N ASN A 329 -16.80 8.07 20.23
CA ASN A 329 -16.60 6.75 19.62
C ASN A 329 -17.47 6.68 18.37
N GLY A 330 -16.98 7.28 17.28
CA GLY A 330 -17.75 7.53 16.06
C GLY A 330 -17.67 6.37 15.09
N THR A 331 -18.83 5.75 14.79
CA THR A 331 -18.88 4.71 13.75
C THR A 331 -19.02 5.35 12.38
N VAL A 332 -18.16 4.93 11.46
CA VAL A 332 -18.12 5.43 10.08
C VAL A 332 -18.20 4.25 9.08
N TYR A 333 -18.60 4.57 7.84
CA TYR A 333 -18.83 3.58 6.81
C TYR A 333 -18.12 4.00 5.51
N ARG A 334 -17.29 3.10 4.97
CA ARG A 334 -16.50 3.36 3.76
C ARG A 334 -16.72 2.25 2.75
N TYR A 335 -17.00 2.62 1.52
CA TYR A 335 -17.19 1.68 0.42
C TYR A 335 -15.84 1.19 -0.10
N GLU A 336 -15.18 0.34 0.70
CA GLU A 336 -13.92 -0.27 0.34
C GLU A 336 -14.13 -1.37 -0.71
N LEU A 337 -13.22 -1.46 -1.68
CA LEU A 337 -13.24 -2.54 -2.69
C LEU A 337 -13.05 -3.90 -2.00
N SER A 338 -13.80 -4.91 -2.47
CA SER A 338 -13.78 -6.26 -1.87
C SER A 338 -12.37 -6.86 -1.79
N GLY A 339 -11.56 -6.68 -2.83
CA GLY A 339 -10.19 -7.18 -2.87
C GLY A 339 -9.20 -6.45 -1.93
N ALA A 340 -9.60 -5.33 -1.32
CA ALA A 340 -8.78 -4.58 -0.36
C ALA A 340 -9.12 -4.93 1.09
N LEU A 341 -10.23 -5.62 1.35
CA LEU A 341 -10.67 -5.96 2.71
C LEU A 341 -9.70 -6.94 3.39
N HIS A 342 -9.39 -6.68 4.67
CA HIS A 342 -8.45 -7.51 5.40
C HIS A 342 -8.74 -7.52 6.91
N GLY A 343 -9.36 -8.59 7.39
CA GLY A 343 -9.70 -8.78 8.81
C GLY A 343 -10.39 -7.55 9.41
N LEU A 344 -9.92 -7.10 10.58
CA LEU A 344 -10.36 -5.85 11.23
C LEU A 344 -9.56 -4.61 10.81
N THR A 345 -8.48 -4.77 10.04
CA THR A 345 -7.59 -3.67 9.67
C THR A 345 -8.08 -2.87 8.47
N ARG A 346 -8.88 -3.50 7.60
CA ARG A 346 -9.54 -2.81 6.49
C ARG A 346 -10.94 -3.36 6.28
N VAL A 347 -11.92 -2.60 6.72
CA VAL A 347 -13.33 -2.96 6.82
C VAL A 347 -14.21 -1.87 6.23
N ARG A 348 -15.50 -2.18 6.02
CA ARG A 348 -16.48 -1.21 5.50
C ARG A 348 -17.23 -0.45 6.59
N GLY A 349 -17.27 -0.96 7.81
CA GLY A 349 -17.86 -0.31 8.97
C GLY A 349 -16.98 -0.47 10.20
N PHE A 350 -16.61 0.62 10.85
CA PHE A 350 -15.75 0.60 12.03
C PHE A 350 -15.99 1.82 12.93
N THR A 351 -15.59 1.68 14.19
CA THR A 351 -15.71 2.75 15.20
C THR A 351 -14.34 3.31 15.52
N GLN A 352 -14.22 4.63 15.50
CA GLN A 352 -13.00 5.36 15.80
C GLN A 352 -13.14 6.08 17.14
N ASP A 353 -12.07 6.21 17.89
CA ASP A 353 -11.90 7.21 18.94
C ASP A 353 -11.55 8.56 18.29
N ASP A 354 -12.55 9.20 17.70
CA ASP A 354 -12.38 10.37 16.85
C ASP A 354 -12.55 11.67 17.64
N SER A 355 -11.65 12.62 17.43
CA SER A 355 -11.66 13.90 18.12
C SER A 355 -11.35 15.07 17.19
N HIS A 356 -12.03 16.21 17.44
CA HIS A 356 -11.86 17.45 16.70
C HIS A 356 -11.58 18.60 17.65
N LEU A 357 -10.52 19.36 17.36
CA LEU A 357 -10.16 20.58 18.07
C LEU A 357 -10.49 21.79 17.22
N PHE A 358 -11.23 22.72 17.82
CA PHE A 358 -11.47 24.05 17.26
C PHE A 358 -10.60 25.05 18.03
N VAL A 359 -9.73 25.75 17.32
CA VAL A 359 -8.72 26.68 17.88
C VAL A 359 -8.82 28.04 17.23
#